data_610c2c01a5c42d6e1bf5ffd2f974875c
#
_entry.id   610c2c01a5c42d6e1bf5ffd2f974875c
#
_cell.length_a   1.000
_cell.length_b   1.000
_cell.length_c   1.000
_cell.angle_alpha   90.00
_cell.angle_beta   90.00
_cell.angle_gamma   90.00
#
_symmetry.space_group_name_H-M   'P 1'
#
loop_
_entity.id
_entity.type
_entity.pdbx_description
1 polymer ?
#
loop_
_entity_poly.entity_id
_entity_poly.type
_entity_poly.pdbx_seq_one_letter_code
_entity_poly.pdbx_strand_id
1 'polypeptide(L)'
;PHVIVRFFTVKKVTDARKSAGWALLFISILYTTAPAIAVFSRTNLIETVSNQEYAKVPDWFTKWESTGLIAWIDKNNDGKIQYIKGNAIDGKKPIFVGDTRGTHGQRLVINASDSKNELFADRDIMVLANPEIAKLPNWVIALVAAGGLAAALSTAAGLLLVISSSVSHDLIKKIIKPTISEKGELIAARLSAVGAVVIAGYFGINPPDFVAATVALAFGLAAASFFPAIVLGIFSKEMNREGAISGMVVGILLMFF
;
A
#
# COMPACT_ATOMS: atom_id res chain seq x y z
N PRO A 1 7.71 -0.88 -14.00
CA PRO A 1 8.99 -1.51 -14.43
C PRO A 1 9.09 -2.97 -14.00
N HIS A 2 8.80 -3.32 -12.71
CA HIS A 2 8.95 -4.68 -12.17
C HIS A 2 8.05 -5.74 -12.85
N VAL A 3 6.93 -5.36 -13.44
CA VAL A 3 6.07 -6.25 -14.22
C VAL A 3 6.68 -6.50 -15.61
N ILE A 4 7.22 -5.47 -16.24
CA ILE A 4 7.81 -5.56 -17.59
C ILE A 4 9.03 -6.50 -17.60
N VAL A 5 9.87 -6.44 -16.56
CA VAL A 5 11.05 -7.32 -16.42
C VAL A 5 10.67 -8.80 -16.47
N ARG A 6 9.49 -9.17 -15.96
CA ARG A 6 9.03 -10.57 -15.99
C ARG A 6 8.76 -11.11 -17.41
N PHE A 7 8.46 -10.25 -18.37
CA PHE A 7 8.29 -10.67 -19.75
C PHE A 7 9.60 -11.11 -20.42
N PHE A 8 10.76 -10.67 -19.91
CA PHE A 8 12.06 -11.13 -20.39
C PHE A 8 12.45 -12.52 -19.86
N THR A 9 11.74 -13.05 -18.88
CA THR A 9 12.04 -14.36 -18.28
C THR A 9 11.38 -15.54 -19.01
N VAL A 10 10.48 -15.27 -19.95
CA VAL A 10 9.81 -16.33 -20.74
C VAL A 10 10.60 -16.68 -21.99
N LYS A 11 10.52 -17.96 -22.40
CA LYS A 11 11.30 -18.47 -23.55
C LYS A 11 10.77 -18.04 -24.91
N LYS A 12 9.46 -17.79 -25.04
CA LYS A 12 8.79 -17.45 -26.29
C LYS A 12 7.85 -16.28 -26.14
N VAL A 13 7.71 -15.46 -27.18
CA VAL A 13 6.76 -14.33 -27.23
C VAL A 13 5.31 -14.80 -27.04
N THR A 14 4.97 -16.00 -27.52
CA THR A 14 3.64 -16.60 -27.32
C THR A 14 3.32 -16.82 -25.84
N ASP A 15 4.32 -17.20 -25.03
CA ASP A 15 4.14 -17.42 -23.60
C ASP A 15 3.97 -16.09 -22.87
N ALA A 16 4.70 -15.03 -23.28
CA ALA A 16 4.50 -13.68 -22.79
C ALA A 16 3.07 -13.17 -23.04
N ARG A 17 2.54 -13.38 -24.27
CA ARG A 17 1.16 -12.98 -24.63
C ARG A 17 0.11 -13.74 -23.81
N LYS A 18 0.28 -15.06 -23.62
CA LYS A 18 -0.62 -15.86 -22.78
C LYS A 18 -0.59 -15.39 -21.33
N SER A 19 0.61 -15.14 -20.78
CA SER A 19 0.79 -14.62 -19.43
C SER A 19 0.12 -13.26 -19.26
N ALA A 20 0.28 -12.35 -20.23
CA ALA A 20 -0.39 -11.06 -20.24
C ALA A 20 -1.92 -11.19 -20.26
N GLY A 21 -2.46 -12.10 -21.07
CA GLY A 21 -3.90 -12.36 -21.13
C GLY A 21 -4.47 -12.83 -19.78
N TRP A 22 -3.82 -13.80 -19.14
CA TRP A 22 -4.21 -14.25 -17.81
C TRP A 22 -4.09 -13.14 -16.75
N ALA A 23 -3.00 -12.38 -16.79
CA ALA A 23 -2.82 -11.27 -15.87
C ALA A 23 -3.93 -10.23 -16.02
N LEU A 24 -4.31 -9.85 -17.24
CA LEU A 24 -5.40 -8.92 -17.50
C LEU A 24 -6.75 -9.45 -17.00
N LEU A 25 -7.03 -10.74 -17.16
CA LEU A 25 -8.24 -11.37 -16.65
C LEU A 25 -8.33 -11.24 -15.11
N PHE A 26 -7.27 -11.63 -14.40
CA PHE A 26 -7.25 -11.53 -12.93
C PHE A 26 -7.27 -10.09 -12.43
N ILE A 27 -6.57 -9.18 -13.10
CA ILE A 27 -6.62 -7.75 -12.81
C ILE A 27 -8.04 -7.20 -12.98
N SER A 28 -8.72 -7.57 -14.07
CA SER A 28 -10.11 -7.13 -14.31
C SER A 28 -11.05 -7.62 -13.22
N ILE A 29 -10.94 -8.88 -12.79
CA ILE A 29 -11.72 -9.42 -11.67
C ILE A 29 -11.43 -8.64 -10.38
N LEU A 30 -10.15 -8.40 -10.07
CA LEU A 30 -9.75 -7.67 -8.87
C LEU A 30 -10.33 -6.24 -8.86
N TYR A 31 -10.17 -5.49 -9.94
CA TYR A 31 -10.64 -4.10 -10.00
C TYR A 31 -12.15 -3.96 -10.10
N THR A 32 -12.88 -4.94 -10.59
CA THR A 32 -14.35 -4.94 -10.58
C THR A 32 -14.92 -5.31 -9.21
N THR A 33 -14.22 -6.16 -8.44
CA THR A 33 -14.69 -6.56 -7.10
C THR A 33 -14.27 -5.59 -5.99
N ALA A 34 -13.17 -4.85 -6.15
CA ALA A 34 -12.64 -3.95 -5.12
C ALA A 34 -13.65 -2.87 -4.66
N PRO A 35 -14.40 -2.17 -5.53
CA PRO A 35 -15.42 -1.21 -5.10
C PRO A 35 -16.54 -1.86 -4.27
N ALA A 36 -16.98 -3.06 -4.66
CA ALA A 36 -18.00 -3.80 -3.93
C ALA A 36 -17.51 -4.16 -2.51
N ILE A 37 -16.29 -4.68 -2.40
CA ILE A 37 -15.66 -4.99 -1.11
C ILE A 37 -15.58 -3.73 -0.25
N ALA A 38 -15.20 -2.59 -0.81
CA ALA A 38 -15.08 -1.33 -0.07
C ALA A 38 -16.44 -0.87 0.50
N VAL A 39 -17.53 -0.97 -0.30
CA VAL A 39 -18.88 -0.63 0.14
C VAL A 39 -19.35 -1.57 1.24
N PHE A 40 -19.24 -2.88 1.03
CA PHE A 40 -19.65 -3.87 2.03
C PHE A 40 -18.85 -3.76 3.33
N SER A 41 -17.53 -3.55 3.26
CA SER A 41 -16.70 -3.37 4.45
C SER A 41 -17.16 -2.18 5.28
N ARG A 42 -17.45 -1.06 4.62
CA ARG A 42 -17.92 0.15 5.31
C ARG A 42 -19.31 -0.04 5.89
N THR A 43 -20.22 -0.65 5.15
CA THR A 43 -21.61 -0.93 5.63
C THR A 43 -21.55 -1.85 6.84
N ASN A 44 -20.84 -2.97 6.75
CA ASN A 44 -20.68 -3.91 7.85
C ASN A 44 -20.08 -3.24 9.10
N LEU A 45 -19.07 -2.38 8.95
CA LEU A 45 -18.49 -1.64 10.07
C LEU A 45 -19.56 -0.73 10.72
N ILE A 46 -20.30 0.04 9.93
CA ILE A 46 -21.33 0.95 10.44
C ILE A 46 -22.43 0.16 11.17
N GLU A 47 -22.96 -0.89 10.56
CA GLU A 47 -24.04 -1.70 11.14
C GLU A 47 -23.61 -2.41 12.43
N THR A 48 -22.34 -2.77 12.53
CA THR A 48 -21.82 -3.55 13.67
C THR A 48 -21.47 -2.68 14.87
N VAL A 49 -21.01 -1.44 14.66
CA VAL A 49 -20.48 -0.61 15.76
C VAL A 49 -21.24 0.68 16.00
N SER A 50 -21.95 1.24 15.01
CA SER A 50 -22.61 2.54 15.17
C SER A 50 -23.78 2.44 16.18
N ASN A 51 -23.80 3.39 17.13
CA ASN A 51 -24.76 3.45 18.25
C ASN A 51 -24.71 2.24 19.20
N GLN A 52 -23.69 1.39 19.13
CA GLN A 52 -23.47 0.32 20.10
C GLN A 52 -22.78 0.86 21.36
N GLU A 53 -23.19 0.32 22.51
CA GLU A 53 -22.45 0.54 23.76
C GLU A 53 -21.05 -0.09 23.63
N TYR A 54 -20.00 0.64 24.03
CA TYR A 54 -18.63 0.10 23.95
C TYR A 54 -18.46 -1.21 24.72
N ALA A 55 -19.16 -1.39 25.83
CA ALA A 55 -19.13 -2.63 26.60
C ALA A 55 -19.65 -3.86 25.83
N LYS A 56 -20.37 -3.66 24.72
CA LYS A 56 -21.00 -4.73 23.90
C LYS A 56 -20.35 -4.88 22.54
N VAL A 57 -19.24 -4.19 22.28
CA VAL A 57 -18.53 -4.33 20.98
C VAL A 57 -18.01 -5.76 20.78
N PRO A 58 -17.98 -6.24 19.53
CA PRO A 58 -17.43 -7.55 19.22
C PRO A 58 -15.93 -7.66 19.52
N ASP A 59 -15.44 -8.87 19.76
CA ASP A 59 -14.03 -9.15 20.08
C ASP A 59 -13.06 -8.63 18.99
N TRP A 60 -13.46 -8.63 17.72
CA TRP A 60 -12.63 -8.10 16.67
C TRP A 60 -12.35 -6.59 16.87
N PHE A 61 -13.28 -5.83 17.41
CA PHE A 61 -13.10 -4.40 17.65
C PHE A 61 -11.96 -4.15 18.65
N THR A 62 -12.00 -4.82 19.79
CA THR A 62 -10.97 -4.69 20.82
C THR A 62 -9.60 -5.19 20.37
N LYS A 63 -9.54 -6.23 19.52
CA LYS A 63 -8.30 -6.70 18.90
C LYS A 63 -7.69 -5.61 18.02
N TRP A 64 -8.47 -5.01 17.12
CA TRP A 64 -7.97 -3.93 16.24
C TRP A 64 -7.68 -2.64 17.00
N GLU A 65 -8.42 -2.34 18.07
CA GLU A 65 -8.10 -1.24 18.99
C GLU A 65 -6.74 -1.45 19.67
N SER A 66 -6.43 -2.66 20.09
CA SER A 66 -5.13 -2.96 20.71
C SER A 66 -3.94 -2.70 19.79
N THR A 67 -4.13 -2.85 18.48
CA THR A 67 -3.11 -2.50 17.47
C THR A 67 -3.00 -1.01 17.20
N GLY A 68 -3.95 -0.20 17.67
CA GLY A 68 -4.02 1.23 17.40
C GLY A 68 -4.59 1.61 16.04
N LEU A 69 -5.13 0.64 15.29
CA LEU A 69 -5.73 0.86 13.97
C LEU A 69 -7.23 1.16 14.05
N ILE A 70 -7.84 0.95 15.21
CA ILE A 70 -9.15 1.48 15.59
C ILE A 70 -8.98 2.24 16.90
N ALA A 71 -9.70 3.34 17.06
CA ALA A 71 -9.80 4.07 18.32
C ALA A 71 -11.18 4.68 18.48
N TRP A 72 -11.72 4.62 19.70
CA TRP A 72 -12.96 5.26 20.05
C TRP A 72 -12.73 6.31 21.13
N ILE A 73 -13.40 7.45 21.00
CA ILE A 73 -13.32 8.59 21.89
C ILE A 73 -14.73 9.00 22.25
N ASP A 74 -15.14 8.70 23.48
CA ASP A 74 -16.45 9.12 24.00
C ASP A 74 -16.45 10.64 24.23
N LYS A 75 -16.94 11.42 23.26
CA LYS A 75 -16.92 12.88 23.30
C LYS A 75 -18.14 13.48 24.00
N ASN A 76 -19.23 12.74 24.05
CA ASN A 76 -20.49 13.15 24.64
C ASN A 76 -20.78 12.46 25.98
N ASN A 77 -19.92 11.56 26.44
CA ASN A 77 -20.02 10.78 27.67
C ASN A 77 -21.30 9.89 27.75
N ASP A 78 -21.76 9.34 26.63
CA ASP A 78 -22.92 8.45 26.60
C ASP A 78 -22.56 6.95 26.54
N GLY A 79 -21.28 6.62 26.43
CA GLY A 79 -20.78 5.24 26.38
C GLY A 79 -21.08 4.51 25.09
N LYS A 80 -21.55 5.21 24.03
CA LYS A 80 -21.90 4.64 22.74
C LYS A 80 -20.98 5.16 21.64
N ILE A 81 -20.81 4.38 20.60
CA ILE A 81 -19.94 4.73 19.47
C ILE A 81 -20.73 5.51 18.43
N GLN A 82 -20.46 6.81 18.27
CA GLN A 82 -20.97 7.62 17.18
C GLN A 82 -20.01 7.58 16.00
N TYR A 83 -20.38 6.81 14.96
CA TYR A 83 -19.64 6.79 13.68
C TYR A 83 -20.40 7.58 12.62
N ILE A 84 -20.02 8.84 12.47
CA ILE A 84 -20.67 9.82 11.60
C ILE A 84 -19.65 10.55 10.70
N LYS A 85 -20.09 11.50 9.91
CA LYS A 85 -19.24 12.32 9.06
C LYS A 85 -18.28 13.19 9.92
N GLY A 86 -17.01 13.19 9.56
CA GLY A 86 -15.95 13.98 10.21
C GLY A 86 -14.78 13.10 10.64
N ASN A 87 -13.69 13.72 11.07
CA ASN A 87 -12.54 13.02 11.62
C ASN A 87 -12.73 12.86 13.13
N ALA A 88 -12.50 11.68 13.67
CA ALA A 88 -12.55 11.46 15.13
C ALA A 88 -11.35 12.08 15.85
N ILE A 89 -10.23 12.20 15.14
CA ILE A 89 -8.94 12.68 15.68
C ILE A 89 -8.36 13.78 14.81
N ASP A 90 -7.48 14.59 15.39
CA ASP A 90 -6.60 15.48 14.69
C ASP A 90 -5.32 14.77 14.29
N GLY A 91 -4.93 14.94 13.00
CA GLY A 91 -3.80 14.25 12.42
C GLY A 91 -4.15 12.92 11.75
N LYS A 92 -3.12 12.11 11.48
CA LYS A 92 -3.25 10.88 10.68
C LYS A 92 -3.50 9.61 11.52
N LYS A 93 -3.06 9.59 12.76
CA LYS A 93 -3.16 8.44 13.67
C LYS A 93 -3.57 8.86 15.07
N PRO A 94 -4.27 8.01 15.83
CA PRO A 94 -4.56 8.28 17.23
C PRO A 94 -3.27 8.27 18.06
N ILE A 95 -3.16 9.20 18.98
CA ILE A 95 -2.08 9.28 19.96
C ILE A 95 -2.62 8.78 21.28
N PHE A 96 -2.19 7.60 21.71
CA PHE A 96 -2.67 6.96 22.92
C PHE A 96 -1.85 7.38 24.16
N VAL A 97 -2.53 7.43 25.31
CA VAL A 97 -1.89 7.66 26.62
C VAL A 97 -1.38 6.34 27.18
N GLY A 98 -0.30 5.81 26.60
CA GLY A 98 0.23 4.50 26.99
C GLY A 98 -0.84 3.40 26.96
N ASP A 99 -0.92 2.62 28.02
CA ASP A 99 -1.95 1.56 28.23
C ASP A 99 -3.12 2.03 29.10
N THR A 100 -3.25 3.33 29.34
CA THR A 100 -4.33 3.89 30.18
C THR A 100 -5.69 3.65 29.52
N ARG A 101 -6.62 3.15 30.35
CA ARG A 101 -8.00 2.87 29.93
C ARG A 101 -8.95 3.89 30.50
N GLY A 102 -9.97 4.25 29.71
CA GLY A 102 -11.06 5.12 30.14
C GLY A 102 -12.14 4.36 30.94
N THR A 103 -13.20 5.07 31.25
CA THR A 103 -14.32 4.58 32.10
C THR A 103 -15.03 3.35 31.54
N HIS A 104 -15.02 3.17 30.22
CA HIS A 104 -15.63 2.04 29.52
C HIS A 104 -14.62 0.93 29.16
N GLY A 105 -13.33 1.09 29.53
CA GLY A 105 -12.25 0.18 29.20
C GLY A 105 -11.54 0.45 27.86
N GLN A 106 -11.95 1.48 27.11
CA GLN A 106 -11.32 1.92 25.87
C GLN A 106 -9.93 2.50 26.12
N ARG A 107 -9.06 2.48 25.10
CA ARG A 107 -7.77 3.16 25.16
C ARG A 107 -7.95 4.67 25.06
N LEU A 108 -7.32 5.44 25.95
CA LEU A 108 -7.42 6.90 25.94
C LEU A 108 -6.59 7.51 24.80
N VAL A 109 -7.22 8.42 24.06
CA VAL A 109 -6.64 9.18 22.94
C VAL A 109 -6.59 10.65 23.29
N ILE A 110 -5.44 11.31 23.05
CA ILE A 110 -5.24 12.73 23.41
C ILE A 110 -5.46 13.70 22.26
N ASN A 111 -5.45 13.24 21.02
CA ASN A 111 -5.64 14.08 19.84
C ASN A 111 -7.05 13.99 19.26
N ALA A 112 -8.06 14.05 20.13
CA ALA A 112 -9.46 14.13 19.72
C ALA A 112 -9.71 15.42 18.92
N SER A 113 -10.47 15.32 17.82
CA SER A 113 -10.90 16.50 17.05
C SER A 113 -12.19 17.09 17.61
N ASP A 114 -12.56 18.29 17.15
CA ASP A 114 -13.82 18.96 17.47
C ASP A 114 -15.04 18.37 16.73
N SER A 115 -14.83 17.41 15.83
CA SER A 115 -15.91 16.72 15.13
C SER A 115 -16.73 15.85 16.09
N LYS A 116 -18.02 15.73 15.82
CA LYS A 116 -18.91 14.81 16.56
C LYS A 116 -18.67 13.32 16.25
N ASN A 117 -17.82 13.00 15.29
CA ASN A 117 -17.41 11.63 15.04
C ASN A 117 -16.49 11.15 16.16
N GLU A 118 -16.74 9.97 16.68
CA GLU A 118 -16.04 9.38 17.81
C GLU A 118 -15.17 8.18 17.43
N LEU A 119 -15.43 7.60 16.25
CA LEU A 119 -14.72 6.42 15.80
C LEU A 119 -13.65 6.77 14.77
N PHE A 120 -12.42 6.46 15.08
CA PHE A 120 -11.32 6.37 14.13
C PHE A 120 -11.18 4.90 13.67
N ALA A 121 -11.18 4.67 12.37
CA ALA A 121 -10.80 3.40 11.76
C ALA A 121 -9.77 3.69 10.67
N ASP A 122 -8.61 3.06 10.77
CA ASP A 122 -7.57 3.17 9.76
C ASP A 122 -8.07 2.59 8.43
N ARG A 123 -7.87 3.32 7.35
CA ARG A 123 -8.39 2.93 6.03
C ARG A 123 -7.74 1.67 5.49
N ASP A 124 -6.50 1.42 5.87
CA ASP A 124 -5.71 0.31 5.35
C ASP A 124 -6.13 -1.06 5.93
N ILE A 125 -6.82 -1.08 7.09
CA ILE A 125 -7.28 -2.35 7.68
C ILE A 125 -8.57 -2.89 7.06
N MET A 126 -9.34 -2.07 6.34
CA MET A 126 -10.70 -2.42 5.97
C MET A 126 -10.82 -3.73 5.19
N VAL A 127 -9.87 -4.01 4.30
CA VAL A 127 -9.86 -5.28 3.55
C VAL A 127 -9.53 -6.47 4.44
N LEU A 128 -8.57 -6.31 5.36
CA LEU A 128 -8.13 -7.40 6.24
C LEU A 128 -9.11 -7.66 7.40
N ALA A 129 -9.73 -6.61 7.94
CA ALA A 129 -10.69 -6.71 9.03
C ALA A 129 -12.09 -7.15 8.57
N ASN A 130 -12.46 -6.88 7.31
CA ASN A 130 -13.80 -7.15 6.83
C ASN A 130 -14.26 -8.61 7.01
N PRO A 131 -13.46 -9.65 6.79
CA PRO A 131 -13.90 -11.02 7.05
C PRO A 131 -14.28 -11.29 8.52
N GLU A 132 -13.57 -10.66 9.47
CA GLU A 132 -13.91 -10.75 10.90
C GLU A 132 -15.18 -9.96 11.22
N ILE A 133 -15.30 -8.74 10.68
CA ILE A 133 -16.49 -7.88 10.85
C ILE A 133 -17.73 -8.57 10.29
N ALA A 134 -17.61 -9.19 9.12
CA ALA A 134 -18.67 -9.96 8.47
C ALA A 134 -18.93 -11.35 9.10
N LYS A 135 -18.21 -11.71 10.17
CA LYS A 135 -18.29 -13.01 10.87
C LYS A 135 -18.11 -14.22 9.94
N LEU A 136 -17.19 -14.09 8.96
CA LEU A 136 -16.87 -15.20 8.06
C LEU A 136 -16.08 -16.30 8.80
N PRO A 137 -16.14 -17.55 8.31
CA PRO A 137 -15.39 -18.65 8.91
C PRO A 137 -13.88 -18.38 9.01
N ASN A 138 -13.22 -18.89 10.05
CA ASN A 138 -11.79 -18.65 10.29
C ASN A 138 -10.87 -19.00 9.13
N TRP A 139 -11.22 -20.02 8.32
CA TRP A 139 -10.42 -20.37 7.15
C TRP A 139 -10.45 -19.27 6.06
N VAL A 140 -11.54 -18.50 5.93
CA VAL A 140 -11.64 -17.36 5.01
C VAL A 140 -10.75 -16.23 5.53
N ILE A 141 -10.79 -15.94 6.84
CA ILE A 141 -9.95 -14.92 7.48
C ILE A 141 -8.47 -15.25 7.23
N ALA A 142 -8.08 -16.51 7.47
CA ALA A 142 -6.72 -16.99 7.25
C ALA A 142 -6.30 -16.89 5.77
N LEU A 143 -7.21 -17.22 4.83
CA LEU A 143 -6.95 -17.13 3.39
C LEU A 143 -6.73 -15.67 2.95
N VAL A 144 -7.55 -14.74 3.44
CA VAL A 144 -7.40 -13.30 3.13
C VAL A 144 -6.09 -12.75 3.69
N ALA A 145 -5.73 -13.11 4.93
CA ALA A 145 -4.46 -12.71 5.54
C ALA A 145 -3.26 -13.27 4.76
N ALA A 146 -3.29 -14.55 4.42
CA ALA A 146 -2.25 -15.21 3.62
C ALA A 146 -2.13 -14.59 2.22
N GLY A 147 -3.27 -14.29 1.58
CA GLY A 147 -3.33 -13.62 0.28
C GLY A 147 -2.72 -12.22 0.32
N GLY A 148 -3.05 -11.43 1.35
CA GLY A 148 -2.46 -10.10 1.56
C GLY A 148 -0.95 -10.15 1.74
N LEU A 149 -0.47 -11.07 2.57
CA LEU A 149 0.98 -11.28 2.78
C LEU A 149 1.68 -11.73 1.50
N ALA A 150 1.10 -12.69 0.76
CA ALA A 150 1.65 -13.16 -0.51
C ALA A 150 1.72 -12.04 -1.55
N ALA A 151 0.71 -11.19 -1.65
CA ALA A 151 0.69 -10.03 -2.55
C ALA A 151 1.81 -9.03 -2.21
N ALA A 152 1.96 -8.69 -0.92
CA ALA A 152 3.01 -7.80 -0.46
C ALA A 152 4.42 -8.35 -0.75
N LEU A 153 4.68 -9.61 -0.41
CA LEU A 153 5.98 -10.25 -0.62
C LEU A 153 6.32 -10.40 -2.11
N SER A 154 5.34 -10.75 -2.97
CA SER A 154 5.57 -10.88 -4.40
C SER A 154 5.93 -9.55 -5.06
N THR A 155 5.30 -8.47 -4.62
CA THR A 155 5.58 -7.11 -5.11
C THR A 155 6.94 -6.63 -4.62
N ALA A 156 7.24 -6.82 -3.33
CA ALA A 156 8.54 -6.47 -2.74
C ALA A 156 9.69 -7.19 -3.45
N ALA A 157 9.58 -8.50 -3.69
CA ALA A 157 10.59 -9.28 -4.40
C ALA A 157 10.84 -8.75 -5.81
N GLY A 158 9.77 -8.42 -6.56
CA GLY A 158 9.90 -7.85 -7.91
C GLY A 158 10.56 -6.48 -7.92
N LEU A 159 10.21 -5.61 -6.98
CA LEU A 159 10.81 -4.27 -6.85
C LEU A 159 12.28 -4.33 -6.44
N LEU A 160 12.62 -5.18 -5.46
CA LEU A 160 14.01 -5.38 -5.02
C LEU A 160 14.89 -5.91 -6.15
N LEU A 161 14.38 -6.82 -6.99
CA LEU A 161 15.11 -7.30 -8.16
C LEU A 161 15.43 -6.16 -9.12
N VAL A 162 14.45 -5.30 -9.43
CA VAL A 162 14.65 -4.16 -10.33
C VAL A 162 15.63 -3.14 -9.74
N ILE A 163 15.46 -2.76 -8.47
CA ILE A 163 16.36 -1.81 -7.80
C ILE A 163 17.80 -2.35 -7.79
N SER A 164 17.98 -3.60 -7.38
CA SER A 164 19.31 -4.20 -7.29
C SER A 164 20.00 -4.32 -8.65
N SER A 165 19.26 -4.71 -9.70
CA SER A 165 19.81 -4.79 -11.05
C SER A 165 20.10 -3.41 -11.64
N SER A 166 19.24 -2.43 -11.46
CA SER A 166 19.47 -1.06 -11.95
C SER A 166 20.68 -0.42 -11.31
N VAL A 167 20.89 -0.61 -10.01
CA VAL A 167 22.07 -0.06 -9.32
C VAL A 167 23.34 -0.84 -9.69
N SER A 168 23.32 -2.17 -9.62
CA SER A 168 24.54 -2.96 -9.83
C SER A 168 24.97 -3.00 -11.30
N HIS A 169 24.03 -3.25 -12.20
CA HIS A 169 24.34 -3.41 -13.62
C HIS A 169 24.31 -2.08 -14.36
N ASP A 170 23.21 -1.31 -14.28
CA ASP A 170 23.08 -0.12 -15.13
C ASP A 170 23.93 1.05 -14.60
N LEU A 171 23.94 1.28 -13.28
CA LEU A 171 24.72 2.38 -12.70
C LEU A 171 26.19 1.98 -12.48
N ILE A 172 26.45 0.91 -11.71
CA ILE A 172 27.83 0.60 -11.32
C ILE A 172 28.60 0.02 -12.50
N LYS A 173 28.12 -1.05 -13.13
CA LYS A 173 28.87 -1.72 -14.19
C LYS A 173 28.95 -0.93 -15.49
N LYS A 174 27.84 -0.30 -15.93
CA LYS A 174 27.87 0.43 -17.22
C LYS A 174 28.44 1.84 -17.12
N ILE A 175 28.32 2.52 -15.98
CA ILE A 175 28.66 3.94 -15.85
C ILE A 175 29.91 4.13 -14.97
N ILE A 176 29.90 3.60 -13.73
CA ILE A 176 30.94 3.93 -12.73
C ILE A 176 32.18 3.07 -12.90
N LYS A 177 32.03 1.76 -13.02
CA LYS A 177 33.18 0.82 -13.07
C LYS A 177 32.90 -0.31 -14.07
N PRO A 178 33.11 -0.09 -15.38
CA PRO A 178 32.88 -1.11 -16.42
C PRO A 178 33.69 -2.39 -16.25
N THR A 179 34.81 -2.32 -15.55
CA THR A 179 35.73 -3.45 -15.29
C THR A 179 35.40 -4.23 -14.00
N ILE A 180 34.24 -3.99 -13.39
CA ILE A 180 33.85 -4.70 -12.16
C ILE A 180 33.72 -6.21 -12.42
N SER A 181 34.25 -7.04 -11.54
CA SER A 181 34.10 -8.49 -11.63
C SER A 181 32.66 -8.93 -11.36
N GLU A 182 32.26 -10.10 -11.86
CA GLU A 182 30.94 -10.69 -11.61
C GLU A 182 30.62 -10.79 -10.10
N LYS A 183 31.62 -11.16 -9.28
CA LYS A 183 31.48 -11.20 -7.82
C LYS A 183 31.23 -9.81 -7.25
N GLY A 184 31.94 -8.79 -7.75
CA GLY A 184 31.75 -7.40 -7.34
C GLY A 184 30.36 -6.88 -7.72
N GLU A 185 29.89 -7.16 -8.93
CA GLU A 185 28.55 -6.83 -9.39
C GLU A 185 27.47 -7.48 -8.50
N LEU A 186 27.63 -8.76 -8.16
CA LEU A 186 26.71 -9.47 -7.25
C LEU A 186 26.69 -8.88 -5.84
N ILE A 187 27.86 -8.48 -5.32
CA ILE A 187 27.94 -7.81 -4.01
C ILE A 187 27.23 -6.45 -4.07
N ALA A 188 27.44 -5.67 -5.12
CA ALA A 188 26.76 -4.41 -5.32
C ALA A 188 25.23 -4.58 -5.39
N ALA A 189 24.74 -5.61 -6.09
CA ALA A 189 23.32 -5.94 -6.16
C ALA A 189 22.74 -6.26 -4.77
N ARG A 190 23.43 -7.08 -4.00
CA ARG A 190 23.01 -7.43 -2.62
C ARG A 190 22.98 -6.22 -1.70
N LEU A 191 24.02 -5.38 -1.73
CA LEU A 191 24.08 -4.17 -0.91
C LEU A 191 22.97 -3.18 -1.29
N SER A 192 22.68 -3.04 -2.59
CA SER A 192 21.57 -2.20 -3.07
C SER A 192 20.23 -2.72 -2.59
N ALA A 193 20.01 -4.03 -2.61
CA ALA A 193 18.79 -4.64 -2.08
C ALA A 193 18.64 -4.40 -0.58
N VAL A 194 19.71 -4.58 0.20
CA VAL A 194 19.72 -4.29 1.65
C VAL A 194 19.41 -2.82 1.90
N GLY A 195 20.06 -1.89 1.19
CA GLY A 195 19.78 -0.46 1.31
C GLY A 195 18.29 -0.13 1.01
N ALA A 196 17.73 -0.72 -0.05
CA ALA A 196 16.34 -0.54 -0.39
C ALA A 196 15.39 -1.09 0.69
N VAL A 197 15.70 -2.24 1.30
CA VAL A 197 14.92 -2.82 2.42
C VAL A 197 14.96 -1.93 3.65
N VAL A 198 16.12 -1.36 3.99
CA VAL A 198 16.25 -0.44 5.13
C VAL A 198 15.39 0.82 4.93
N ILE A 199 15.47 1.43 3.74
CA ILE A 199 14.66 2.61 3.40
C ILE A 199 13.17 2.27 3.41
N ALA A 200 12.78 1.15 2.80
CA ALA A 200 11.40 0.69 2.80
C ALA A 200 10.88 0.39 4.22
N GLY A 201 11.73 -0.21 5.07
CA GLY A 201 11.42 -0.46 6.47
C GLY A 201 11.18 0.83 7.28
N TYR A 202 12.00 1.85 7.05
CA TYR A 202 11.80 3.17 7.67
C TYR A 202 10.43 3.76 7.29
N PHE A 203 10.07 3.75 6.00
CA PHE A 203 8.75 4.21 5.55
C PHE A 203 7.60 3.29 5.98
N GLY A 204 7.86 2.01 6.22
CA GLY A 204 6.87 1.08 6.79
C GLY A 204 6.54 1.40 8.25
N ILE A 205 7.53 1.84 9.03
CA ILE A 205 7.34 2.27 10.43
C ILE A 205 6.74 3.69 10.49
N ASN A 206 7.19 4.59 9.59
CA ASN A 206 6.76 5.98 9.52
C ASN A 206 6.10 6.28 8.16
N PRO A 207 4.91 5.73 7.89
CA PRO A 207 4.27 5.91 6.58
C PRO A 207 3.92 7.39 6.36
N PRO A 208 4.25 7.96 5.17
CA PRO A 208 3.94 9.35 4.85
C PRO A 208 2.44 9.60 4.71
N ASP A 209 1.71 8.59 4.26
CA ASP A 209 0.25 8.58 4.12
C ASP A 209 -0.30 7.15 4.14
N PHE A 210 -1.64 6.98 4.04
CA PHE A 210 -2.23 5.65 3.87
C PHE A 210 -1.72 4.98 2.58
N VAL A 211 -1.72 3.64 2.56
CA VAL A 211 -1.02 2.84 1.53
C VAL A 211 -1.46 3.21 0.12
N ALA A 212 -2.77 3.37 -0.14
CA ALA A 212 -3.26 3.69 -1.48
C ALA A 212 -2.77 5.06 -1.99
N ALA A 213 -2.64 6.07 -1.14
CA ALA A 213 -2.10 7.39 -1.53
C ALA A 213 -0.60 7.30 -1.87
N THR A 214 0.17 6.58 -1.06
CA THR A 214 1.60 6.35 -1.32
C THR A 214 1.83 5.60 -2.63
N VAL A 215 1.02 4.58 -2.90
CA VAL A 215 1.07 3.80 -4.16
C VAL A 215 0.64 4.66 -5.34
N ALA A 216 -0.40 5.49 -5.21
CA ALA A 216 -0.84 6.40 -6.26
C ALA A 216 0.24 7.41 -6.64
N LEU A 217 0.98 7.96 -5.65
CA LEU A 217 2.13 8.83 -5.92
C LEU A 217 3.23 8.08 -6.69
N ALA A 218 3.57 6.87 -6.29
CA ALA A 218 4.60 6.07 -6.97
C ALA A 218 4.20 5.74 -8.42
N PHE A 219 2.95 5.36 -8.66
CA PHE A 219 2.44 5.12 -10.02
C PHE A 219 2.33 6.42 -10.83
N GLY A 220 1.94 7.53 -10.21
CA GLY A 220 1.91 8.84 -10.85
C GLY A 220 3.28 9.27 -11.34
N LEU A 221 4.32 9.15 -10.50
CA LEU A 221 5.71 9.42 -10.89
C LEU A 221 6.16 8.52 -12.04
N ALA A 222 5.85 7.22 -12.00
CA ALA A 222 6.17 6.29 -13.07
C ALA A 222 5.42 6.60 -14.37
N ALA A 223 4.14 6.96 -14.28
CA ALA A 223 3.32 7.31 -15.43
C ALA A 223 3.79 8.63 -16.07
N ALA A 224 4.08 9.64 -15.27
CA ALA A 224 4.55 10.93 -15.78
C ALA A 224 5.93 10.85 -16.44
N SER A 225 6.82 9.96 -15.95
CA SER A 225 8.19 9.83 -16.46
C SER A 225 8.33 8.76 -17.55
N PHE A 226 8.03 7.49 -17.23
CA PHE A 226 8.35 6.38 -18.12
C PHE A 226 7.33 6.14 -19.22
N PHE A 227 6.04 6.38 -18.95
CA PHE A 227 4.99 6.03 -19.90
C PHE A 227 5.12 6.79 -21.23
N PRO A 228 5.27 8.12 -21.26
CA PRO A 228 5.47 8.84 -22.52
C PRO A 228 6.71 8.38 -23.28
N ALA A 229 7.83 8.18 -22.57
CA ALA A 229 9.08 7.77 -23.18
C ALA A 229 8.99 6.35 -23.81
N ILE A 230 8.31 5.41 -23.15
CA ILE A 230 8.10 4.06 -23.68
C ILE A 230 7.15 4.08 -24.88
N VAL A 231 6.00 4.75 -24.76
CA VAL A 231 4.99 4.76 -25.82
C VAL A 231 5.54 5.47 -27.07
N LEU A 232 6.10 6.65 -26.92
CA LEU A 232 6.67 7.38 -28.05
C LEU A 232 7.90 6.69 -28.63
N GLY A 233 8.73 6.06 -27.78
CA GLY A 233 9.88 5.27 -28.24
C GLY A 233 9.50 4.03 -29.08
N ILE A 234 8.29 3.48 -28.89
CA ILE A 234 7.78 2.33 -29.66
C ILE A 234 7.06 2.80 -30.94
N PHE A 235 6.23 3.85 -30.84
CA PHE A 235 5.29 4.23 -31.90
C PHE A 235 5.71 5.43 -32.73
N SER A 236 6.66 6.26 -32.25
CA SER A 236 7.15 7.45 -32.97
C SER A 236 8.56 7.23 -33.50
N LYS A 237 8.75 7.47 -34.82
CA LYS A 237 10.06 7.44 -35.47
C LYS A 237 10.90 8.69 -35.19
N GLU A 238 10.28 9.75 -34.69
CA GLU A 238 10.91 11.04 -34.40
C GLU A 238 11.45 11.10 -32.94
N MET A 239 11.08 10.13 -32.12
CA MET A 239 11.56 10.07 -30.74
C MET A 239 13.05 9.83 -30.68
N ASN A 240 13.78 10.71 -30.02
CA ASN A 240 15.22 10.63 -29.83
C ASN A 240 15.57 10.56 -28.34
N ARG A 241 16.87 10.38 -28.05
CA ARG A 241 17.40 10.27 -26.69
C ARG A 241 17.11 11.54 -25.87
N GLU A 242 17.31 12.70 -26.45
CA GLU A 242 17.16 14.01 -25.81
C GLU A 242 15.68 14.26 -25.46
N GLY A 243 14.76 13.93 -26.37
CA GLY A 243 13.32 13.98 -26.14
C GLY A 243 12.86 13.04 -25.03
N ALA A 244 13.41 11.82 -24.97
CA ALA A 244 13.11 10.88 -23.90
C ALA A 244 13.58 11.41 -22.53
N ILE A 245 14.82 11.87 -22.43
CA ILE A 245 15.40 12.38 -21.18
C ILE A 245 14.64 13.62 -20.70
N SER A 246 14.44 14.60 -21.59
CA SER A 246 13.73 15.83 -21.23
C SER A 246 12.28 15.57 -20.82
N GLY A 247 11.57 14.71 -21.54
CA GLY A 247 10.21 14.31 -21.18
C GLY A 247 10.12 13.63 -19.83
N MET A 248 11.04 12.73 -19.50
CA MET A 248 11.11 12.06 -18.20
C MET A 248 11.40 13.06 -17.07
N VAL A 249 12.37 13.95 -17.25
CA VAL A 249 12.75 14.97 -16.25
C VAL A 249 11.59 15.94 -16.01
N VAL A 250 10.99 16.48 -17.07
CA VAL A 250 9.86 17.40 -16.96
C VAL A 250 8.66 16.70 -16.31
N GLY A 251 8.37 15.45 -16.69
CA GLY A 251 7.28 14.67 -16.10
C GLY A 251 7.47 14.46 -14.59
N ILE A 252 8.68 14.15 -14.13
CA ILE A 252 8.98 14.04 -12.70
C ILE A 252 8.81 15.38 -12.00
N LEU A 253 9.36 16.46 -12.56
CA LEU A 253 9.28 17.79 -11.95
C LEU A 253 7.84 18.27 -11.79
N LEU A 254 6.99 18.09 -12.80
CA LEU A 254 5.58 18.45 -12.74
C LEU A 254 4.74 17.67 -11.72
N MET A 255 5.22 16.52 -11.24
CA MET A 255 4.54 15.76 -10.19
C MET A 255 4.80 16.29 -8.78
N PHE A 256 5.79 17.17 -8.60
CA PHE A 256 6.11 17.79 -7.31
C PHE A 256 5.56 19.22 -7.18
N PHE A 257 4.94 19.75 -8.22
CA PHE A 257 4.25 21.04 -8.22
C PHE A 257 2.73 20.86 -8.40
#